data_a0d93535082b58e1e27c329222f798c3
#
_entry.id   a0d93535082b58e1e27c329222f798c3
#
_cell.length_a   1.000
_cell.length_b   1.000
_cell.length_c   1.000
_cell.angle_alpha   90.00
_cell.angle_beta   90.00
_cell.angle_gamma   90.00
#
_symmetry.space_group_name_H-M   'P 1'
#
loop_
_entity.id
_entity.type
_entity.pdbx_description
1 polymer ?
#
loop_
_entity_poly.entity_id
_entity_poly.type
_entity_poly.pdbx_seq_one_letter_code
_entity_poly.pdbx_strand_id
1 'polypeptide(L)'
;VEMTVDEVTDWLQQHGITNLEAAYGCSLGGACLTHFLALGKIPVKCAVIDAGITPYQMPLILRRLACLRDFWGFSLITKSRKILEAAYPPERWTLPGCDPVKEYDALAAYLKTYSKHTIRNIFWSANNYALPPEPAETGCRMIYWYGEEEKKARRSNIRFIKRYFPQMRIRGIPKMDHAELVMMYPQEFCRYMKEFLNLEE
;
A
#
# COMPACT_ATOMS: atom_id res chain seq x y z
N VAL A 1 11.93 0.80 1.70
CA VAL A 1 11.05 1.87 2.23
C VAL A 1 11.87 3.09 2.58
N GLU A 2 12.83 3.00 3.52
CA GLU A 2 13.59 4.15 4.01
C GLU A 2 14.30 4.89 2.87
N MET A 3 15.17 4.22 2.10
CA MET A 3 15.86 4.81 0.94
C MET A 3 14.89 5.50 -0.03
N THR A 4 13.79 4.83 -0.37
CA THR A 4 12.78 5.40 -1.29
C THR A 4 12.17 6.68 -0.72
N VAL A 5 11.90 6.72 0.57
CA VAL A 5 11.35 7.91 1.23
C VAL A 5 12.38 9.03 1.29
N ASP A 6 13.64 8.72 1.57
CA ASP A 6 14.71 9.71 1.54
C ASP A 6 14.89 10.29 0.12
N GLU A 7 14.96 9.43 -0.91
CA GLU A 7 15.06 9.86 -2.31
C GLU A 7 13.88 10.76 -2.73
N VAL A 8 12.65 10.39 -2.37
CA VAL A 8 11.45 11.21 -2.65
C VAL A 8 11.51 12.54 -1.90
N THR A 9 11.92 12.52 -0.65
CA THR A 9 12.05 13.73 0.17
C THR A 9 13.08 14.69 -0.41
N ASP A 10 14.25 14.17 -0.76
CA ASP A 10 15.34 14.94 -1.37
C ASP A 10 14.91 15.53 -2.71
N TRP A 11 14.21 14.73 -3.54
CA TRP A 11 13.68 15.20 -4.81
C TRP A 11 12.68 16.35 -4.65
N LEU A 12 11.73 16.22 -3.71
CA LEU A 12 10.76 17.28 -3.42
C LEU A 12 11.46 18.57 -2.97
N GLN A 13 12.43 18.46 -2.05
CA GLN A 13 13.19 19.62 -1.57
C GLN A 13 14.00 20.29 -2.67
N GLN A 14 14.69 19.51 -3.52
CA GLN A 14 15.46 20.02 -4.67
C GLN A 14 14.60 20.77 -5.68
N HIS A 15 13.29 20.42 -5.77
CA HIS A 15 12.33 21.09 -6.65
C HIS A 15 11.54 22.21 -5.93
N GLY A 16 11.95 22.60 -4.73
CA GLY A 16 11.33 23.69 -3.99
C GLY A 16 9.93 23.36 -3.45
N ILE A 17 9.57 22.06 -3.40
CA ILE A 17 8.28 21.61 -2.85
C ILE A 17 8.42 21.49 -1.34
N THR A 18 7.86 22.46 -0.63
CA THR A 18 7.97 22.58 0.83
C THR A 18 6.77 21.99 1.59
N ASN A 19 5.67 21.69 0.92
CA ASN A 19 4.48 21.05 1.49
C ASN A 19 3.71 20.30 0.41
N LEU A 20 2.83 19.37 0.82
CA LEU A 20 1.95 18.60 -0.06
C LEU A 20 0.50 18.79 0.40
N GLU A 21 -0.39 19.15 -0.54
CA GLU A 21 -1.82 19.25 -0.29
C GLU A 21 -2.43 17.87 0.02
N ALA A 22 -1.99 16.84 -0.71
CA ALA A 22 -2.43 15.47 -0.49
C ALA A 22 -1.33 14.46 -0.82
N ALA A 23 -1.35 13.33 -0.10
CA ALA A 23 -0.52 12.16 -0.39
C ALA A 23 -1.35 10.89 -0.29
N TYR A 24 -1.15 9.98 -1.24
CA TYR A 24 -1.78 8.67 -1.29
C TYR A 24 -0.73 7.57 -1.42
N GLY A 25 -0.91 6.49 -0.68
CA GLY A 25 -0.04 5.32 -0.79
C GLY A 25 -0.80 4.03 -0.55
N CYS A 26 -0.72 3.09 -1.50
CA CYS A 26 -1.35 1.78 -1.41
C CYS A 26 -0.31 0.69 -1.15
N SER A 27 -0.64 -0.28 -0.29
CA SER A 27 0.19 -1.47 -0.04
C SER A 27 1.62 -1.12 0.38
N LEU A 28 2.63 -1.40 -0.46
CA LEU A 28 4.02 -0.98 -0.26
C LEU A 28 4.16 0.55 -0.29
N GLY A 29 3.42 1.23 -1.18
CA GLY A 29 3.33 2.69 -1.19
C GLY A 29 2.75 3.24 0.11
N GLY A 30 1.82 2.52 0.74
CA GLY A 30 1.31 2.82 2.07
C GLY A 30 2.36 2.68 3.17
N ALA A 31 3.30 1.72 3.06
CA ALA A 31 4.44 1.63 3.96
C ALA A 31 5.38 2.83 3.81
N CYS A 32 5.67 3.24 2.56
CA CYS A 32 6.46 4.43 2.28
C CYS A 32 5.80 5.70 2.84
N LEU A 33 4.49 5.85 2.61
CA LEU A 33 3.74 7.01 3.13
C LEU A 33 3.68 7.01 4.67
N THR A 34 3.53 5.85 5.30
CA THR A 34 3.60 5.72 6.77
C THR A 34 4.94 6.23 7.29
N HIS A 35 6.04 5.84 6.65
CA HIS A 35 7.39 6.28 7.03
C HIS A 35 7.59 7.77 6.76
N PHE A 36 7.15 8.27 5.60
CA PHE A 36 7.23 9.69 5.23
C PHE A 36 6.51 10.59 6.25
N LEU A 37 5.28 10.22 6.61
CA LEU A 37 4.49 10.94 7.61
C LEU A 37 5.12 10.89 9.01
N ALA A 38 5.71 9.74 9.37
CA ALA A 38 6.38 9.58 10.65
C ALA A 38 7.62 10.47 10.79
N LEU A 39 8.35 10.69 9.70
CA LEU A 39 9.50 11.60 9.68
C LEU A 39 9.11 13.09 9.70
N GLY A 40 7.97 13.45 9.09
CA GLY A 40 7.47 14.83 9.04
C GLY A 40 8.38 15.85 8.38
N LYS A 41 9.37 15.41 7.56
CA LYS A 41 10.34 16.31 6.91
C LYS A 41 9.68 17.29 5.93
N ILE A 42 8.57 16.89 5.32
CA ILE A 42 7.74 17.73 4.44
C ILE A 42 6.30 17.64 4.95
N PRO A 43 5.67 18.75 5.33
CA PRO A 43 4.28 18.77 5.76
C PRO A 43 3.34 18.25 4.69
N VAL A 44 2.34 17.46 5.11
CA VAL A 44 1.26 16.96 4.27
C VAL A 44 -0.05 17.40 4.90
N LYS A 45 -0.95 18.03 4.13
CA LYS A 45 -2.25 18.48 4.64
C LYS A 45 -3.23 17.33 4.81
N CYS A 46 -3.29 16.42 3.83
CA CYS A 46 -4.17 15.26 3.84
C CYS A 46 -3.41 14.00 3.39
N ALA A 47 -3.56 12.88 4.09
CA ALA A 47 -2.92 11.63 3.71
C ALA A 47 -3.87 10.43 3.76
N VAL A 48 -3.83 9.60 2.72
CA VAL A 48 -4.59 8.36 2.63
C VAL A 48 -3.60 7.19 2.53
N ILE A 49 -3.60 6.33 3.52
CA ILE A 49 -2.86 5.07 3.53
C ILE A 49 -3.86 3.96 3.20
N ASP A 50 -3.76 3.37 2.02
CA ASP A 50 -4.66 2.33 1.54
C ASP A 50 -4.00 0.96 1.71
N ALA A 51 -4.53 0.14 2.61
CA ALA A 51 -4.02 -1.18 2.97
C ALA A 51 -2.50 -1.21 3.22
N GLY A 52 -1.96 -0.10 3.73
CA GLY A 52 -0.52 0.07 3.95
C GLY A 52 0.05 -0.98 4.89
N ILE A 53 1.18 -1.53 4.50
CA ILE A 53 1.88 -2.55 5.28
C ILE A 53 2.68 -1.85 6.38
N THR A 54 2.58 -2.35 7.60
CA THR A 54 3.31 -1.82 8.77
C THR A 54 4.43 -2.75 9.19
N PRO A 55 5.46 -2.26 9.91
CA PRO A 55 6.53 -3.12 10.39
C PRO A 55 6.01 -4.28 11.25
N TYR A 56 6.56 -5.46 11.04
CA TYR A 56 6.22 -6.62 11.87
C TYR A 56 6.57 -6.41 13.35
N GLN A 57 5.60 -6.71 14.21
CA GLN A 57 5.72 -6.67 15.66
C GLN A 57 6.06 -8.05 16.24
N MET A 58 6.96 -8.78 15.59
CA MET A 58 7.36 -10.14 15.97
C MET A 58 8.88 -10.32 15.92
N PRO A 59 9.45 -11.34 16.59
CA PRO A 59 10.87 -11.63 16.57
C PRO A 59 11.43 -11.81 15.16
N LEU A 60 12.72 -11.49 14.96
CA LEU A 60 13.39 -11.49 13.64
C LEU A 60 13.27 -12.83 12.89
N ILE A 61 13.34 -13.96 13.61
CA ILE A 61 13.21 -15.30 13.01
C ILE A 61 11.83 -15.45 12.36
N LEU A 62 10.76 -15.05 13.07
CA LEU A 62 9.40 -15.12 12.54
C LEU A 62 9.17 -14.15 11.37
N ARG A 63 9.81 -12.97 11.40
CA ARG A 63 9.80 -12.04 10.27
C ARG A 63 10.44 -12.66 9.02
N ARG A 64 11.59 -13.34 9.18
CA ARG A 64 12.29 -14.03 8.07
C ARG A 64 11.42 -15.14 7.49
N LEU A 65 10.76 -15.94 8.33
CA LEU A 65 9.85 -16.99 7.88
C LEU A 65 8.64 -16.43 7.14
N ALA A 66 8.05 -15.35 7.63
CA ALA A 66 6.95 -14.67 6.95
C ALA A 66 7.37 -14.13 5.58
N CYS A 67 8.51 -13.44 5.51
CA CYS A 67 9.04 -12.95 4.23
C CYS A 67 9.36 -14.07 3.26
N LEU A 68 9.87 -15.20 3.75
CA LEU A 68 10.15 -16.38 2.92
C LEU A 68 8.86 -17.00 2.36
N ARG A 69 7.82 -17.12 3.19
CA ARG A 69 6.48 -17.56 2.77
C ARG A 69 5.95 -16.67 1.64
N ASP A 70 5.99 -15.35 1.85
CA ASP A 70 5.45 -14.37 0.91
C ASP A 70 6.27 -14.33 -0.39
N PHE A 71 7.60 -14.45 -0.29
CA PHE A 71 8.49 -14.60 -1.44
C PHE A 71 8.12 -15.81 -2.30
N TRP A 72 7.94 -16.98 -1.69
CA TRP A 72 7.58 -18.20 -2.44
C TRP A 72 6.17 -18.11 -3.00
N GLY A 73 5.21 -17.63 -2.21
CA GLY A 73 3.82 -17.44 -2.65
C GLY A 73 3.75 -16.53 -3.88
N PHE A 74 4.37 -15.36 -3.83
CA PHE A 74 4.37 -14.43 -4.95
C PHE A 74 5.20 -14.94 -6.14
N SER A 75 6.31 -15.61 -5.89
CA SER A 75 7.12 -16.24 -6.96
C SER A 75 6.34 -17.32 -7.72
N LEU A 76 5.40 -18.02 -7.09
CA LEU A 76 4.51 -18.96 -7.76
C LEU A 76 3.47 -18.23 -8.61
N ILE A 77 2.89 -17.16 -8.10
CA ILE A 77 1.94 -16.30 -8.84
C ILE A 77 2.60 -15.76 -10.12
N THR A 78 3.84 -15.27 -10.02
CA THR A 78 4.54 -14.69 -11.18
C THR A 78 4.92 -15.74 -12.26
N LYS A 79 4.90 -17.01 -11.93
CA LYS A 79 5.33 -18.10 -12.84
C LYS A 79 4.18 -18.88 -13.44
N SER A 80 3.01 -18.86 -12.82
CA SER A 80 1.89 -19.71 -13.21
C SER A 80 0.62 -18.90 -13.42
N ARG A 81 0.12 -18.88 -14.67
CA ARG A 81 -1.16 -18.27 -15.02
C ARG A 81 -2.31 -18.84 -14.18
N LYS A 82 -2.36 -20.16 -13.99
CA LYS A 82 -3.39 -20.80 -13.18
C LYS A 82 -3.39 -20.34 -11.72
N ILE A 83 -2.21 -20.14 -11.13
CA ILE A 83 -2.09 -19.64 -9.76
C ILE A 83 -2.45 -18.15 -9.70
N LEU A 84 -2.06 -17.38 -10.71
CA LEU A 84 -2.45 -15.97 -10.82
C LEU A 84 -3.99 -15.84 -10.87
N GLU A 85 -4.68 -16.58 -11.71
CA GLU A 85 -6.14 -16.58 -11.84
C GLU A 85 -6.85 -17.08 -10.59
N ALA A 86 -6.25 -18.04 -9.88
CA ALA A 86 -6.79 -18.50 -8.60
C ALA A 86 -6.63 -17.47 -7.48
N ALA A 87 -5.55 -16.69 -7.49
CA ALA A 87 -5.30 -15.63 -6.52
C ALA A 87 -6.09 -14.34 -6.83
N TYR A 88 -6.27 -14.07 -8.10
CA TYR A 88 -6.96 -12.89 -8.64
C TYR A 88 -7.95 -13.36 -9.74
N PRO A 89 -9.19 -13.73 -9.39
CA PRO A 89 -10.17 -14.23 -10.37
C PRO A 89 -10.46 -13.21 -11.46
N PRO A 90 -10.40 -13.59 -12.76
CA PRO A 90 -10.61 -12.66 -13.88
C PRO A 90 -11.95 -11.91 -13.85
N GLU A 91 -12.99 -12.55 -13.34
CA GLU A 91 -14.33 -11.97 -13.21
C GLU A 91 -14.36 -10.74 -12.30
N ARG A 92 -13.40 -10.67 -11.38
CA ARG A 92 -13.30 -9.59 -10.41
C ARG A 92 -12.19 -8.58 -10.76
N TRP A 93 -11.14 -9.07 -11.42
CA TRP A 93 -9.91 -8.31 -11.67
C TRP A 93 -9.69 -7.95 -13.15
N THR A 94 -10.79 -7.81 -13.90
CA THR A 94 -10.81 -7.28 -15.27
C THR A 94 -11.64 -6.02 -15.31
N LEU A 95 -11.13 -4.96 -15.92
CA LEU A 95 -11.87 -3.71 -16.07
C LEU A 95 -13.11 -3.91 -16.96
N PRO A 96 -14.24 -3.28 -16.64
CA PRO A 96 -15.45 -3.36 -17.46
C PRO A 96 -15.17 -2.96 -18.92
N GLY A 97 -15.58 -3.83 -19.86
CA GLY A 97 -15.38 -3.60 -21.30
C GLY A 97 -14.02 -4.05 -21.85
N CYS A 98 -13.11 -4.54 -21.00
CA CYS A 98 -11.84 -5.11 -21.43
C CYS A 98 -11.94 -6.63 -21.66
N ASP A 99 -11.03 -7.15 -22.50
CA ASP A 99 -10.88 -8.57 -22.75
C ASP A 99 -10.05 -9.21 -21.62
N PRO A 100 -10.65 -10.07 -20.77
CA PRO A 100 -9.96 -10.65 -19.63
C PRO A 100 -8.74 -11.47 -20.02
N VAL A 101 -8.75 -12.12 -21.17
CA VAL A 101 -7.61 -12.93 -21.64
C VAL A 101 -6.41 -12.02 -21.92
N LYS A 102 -6.63 -10.94 -22.66
CA LYS A 102 -5.56 -9.98 -23.01
C LYS A 102 -5.01 -9.26 -21.79
N GLU A 103 -5.87 -8.82 -20.86
CA GLU A 103 -5.44 -8.16 -19.63
C GLU A 103 -4.59 -9.08 -18.77
N TYR A 104 -5.02 -10.33 -18.60
CA TYR A 104 -4.23 -11.29 -17.81
C TYR A 104 -2.96 -11.75 -18.51
N ASP A 105 -2.92 -11.80 -19.84
CA ASP A 105 -1.68 -12.04 -20.56
C ASP A 105 -0.69 -10.91 -20.36
N ALA A 106 -1.14 -9.66 -20.41
CA ALA A 106 -0.31 -8.49 -20.13
C ALA A 106 0.16 -8.47 -18.67
N LEU A 107 -0.72 -8.74 -17.70
CA LEU A 107 -0.38 -8.83 -16.29
C LEU A 107 0.62 -9.95 -16.03
N ALA A 108 0.40 -11.14 -16.60
CA ALA A 108 1.32 -12.27 -16.45
C ALA A 108 2.70 -11.97 -17.06
N ALA A 109 2.73 -11.30 -18.22
CA ALA A 109 3.97 -10.86 -18.85
C ALA A 109 4.72 -9.84 -17.98
N TYR A 110 4.01 -8.86 -17.43
CA TYR A 110 4.57 -7.88 -16.52
C TYR A 110 5.12 -8.53 -15.24
N LEU A 111 4.37 -9.41 -14.60
CA LEU A 111 4.81 -10.10 -13.38
C LEU A 111 6.05 -10.98 -13.60
N LYS A 112 6.21 -11.56 -14.79
CA LYS A 112 7.42 -12.33 -15.16
C LYS A 112 8.68 -11.49 -15.23
N THR A 113 8.60 -10.18 -15.37
CA THR A 113 9.76 -9.28 -15.33
C THR A 113 10.38 -9.17 -13.94
N TYR A 114 9.65 -9.55 -12.90
CA TYR A 114 10.12 -9.45 -11.52
C TYR A 114 11.20 -10.48 -11.25
N SER A 115 12.41 -9.99 -10.97
CA SER A 115 13.50 -10.85 -10.53
C SER A 115 13.25 -11.42 -9.13
N LYS A 116 13.87 -12.56 -8.80
CA LYS A 116 13.83 -13.08 -7.43
C LYS A 116 14.37 -12.07 -6.41
N HIS A 117 15.36 -11.26 -6.81
CA HIS A 117 15.91 -10.20 -5.98
C HIS A 117 14.86 -9.10 -5.70
N THR A 118 14.15 -8.66 -6.72
CA THR A 118 13.07 -7.68 -6.60
C THR A 118 11.97 -8.17 -5.65
N ILE A 119 11.48 -9.42 -5.86
CA ILE A 119 10.43 -10.02 -5.03
C ILE A 119 10.88 -10.08 -3.56
N ARG A 120 12.12 -10.57 -3.32
CA ARG A 120 12.66 -10.64 -1.96
C ARG A 120 12.74 -9.27 -1.30
N ASN A 121 13.19 -8.25 -2.02
CA ASN A 121 13.34 -6.91 -1.49
C ASN A 121 11.98 -6.26 -1.19
N ILE A 122 10.97 -6.48 -2.02
CA ILE A 122 9.60 -6.01 -1.78
C ILE A 122 9.09 -6.53 -0.44
N PHE A 123 9.08 -7.85 -0.24
CA PHE A 123 8.53 -8.44 0.98
C PHE A 123 9.40 -8.19 2.22
N TRP A 124 10.72 -8.10 2.05
CA TRP A 124 11.58 -7.72 3.15
C TRP A 124 11.36 -6.26 3.56
N SER A 125 11.43 -5.32 2.64
CA SER A 125 11.34 -3.89 2.94
C SER A 125 9.97 -3.48 3.46
N ALA A 126 8.89 -4.07 2.91
CA ALA A 126 7.52 -3.71 3.27
C ALA A 126 7.18 -3.97 4.75
N ASN A 127 7.86 -4.93 5.38
CA ASN A 127 7.52 -5.38 6.74
C ASN A 127 8.66 -5.15 7.76
N ASN A 128 9.82 -4.67 7.32
CA ASN A 128 10.99 -4.58 8.19
C ASN A 128 11.63 -3.18 8.20
N TYR A 129 10.92 -2.17 7.72
CA TYR A 129 11.39 -0.79 7.82
C TYR A 129 11.31 -0.28 9.26
N ALA A 130 12.21 0.64 9.59
CA ALA A 130 12.23 1.29 10.88
C ALA A 130 11.35 2.53 10.88
N LEU A 131 10.72 2.79 12.02
CA LEU A 131 10.01 4.03 12.28
C LEU A 131 10.63 4.71 13.51
N PRO A 132 10.60 6.04 13.61
CA PRO A 132 10.96 6.72 14.83
C PRO A 132 10.09 6.22 16.00
N PRO A 133 10.55 6.29 17.25
CA PRO A 133 9.78 5.85 18.42
C PRO A 133 8.39 6.49 18.49
N GLU A 134 8.31 7.76 18.12
CA GLU A 134 7.10 8.54 18.01
C GLU A 134 7.05 9.23 16.65
N PRO A 135 5.87 9.32 16.00
CA PRO A 135 5.74 10.04 14.75
C PRO A 135 5.89 11.54 14.99
N ALA A 136 6.35 12.27 13.98
CA ALA A 136 6.35 13.71 14.01
C ALA A 136 4.92 14.25 14.23
N GLU A 137 4.81 15.26 15.08
CA GLU A 137 3.55 16.00 15.23
C GLU A 137 3.27 16.79 13.96
N THR A 138 2.23 16.40 13.25
CA THR A 138 1.81 17.07 12.03
C THR A 138 0.33 17.40 12.13
N GLY A 139 -0.08 18.55 11.61
CA GLY A 139 -1.50 18.90 11.42
C GLY A 139 -2.18 18.10 10.29
N CYS A 140 -1.58 17.00 9.85
CA CYS A 140 -2.04 16.18 8.75
C CYS A 140 -3.36 15.49 9.10
N ARG A 141 -4.37 15.66 8.25
CA ARG A 141 -5.60 14.88 8.30
C ARG A 141 -5.34 13.52 7.66
N MET A 142 -5.36 12.45 8.46
CA MET A 142 -4.95 11.11 8.03
C MET A 142 -6.11 10.12 8.07
N ILE A 143 -6.16 9.24 7.08
CA ILE A 143 -7.07 8.10 7.06
C ILE A 143 -6.35 6.85 6.56
N TYR A 144 -6.63 5.71 7.21
CA TYR A 144 -6.22 4.39 6.76
C TYR A 144 -7.43 3.67 6.17
N TRP A 145 -7.38 3.35 4.87
CA TRP A 145 -8.37 2.53 4.18
C TRP A 145 -7.91 1.08 4.11
N TYR A 146 -8.86 0.18 3.95
CA TYR A 146 -8.62 -1.23 3.63
C TYR A 146 -9.89 -1.83 3.03
N GLY A 147 -9.78 -2.80 2.14
CA GLY A 147 -10.92 -3.58 1.68
C GLY A 147 -11.48 -4.46 2.80
N GLU A 148 -12.80 -4.49 2.99
CA GLU A 148 -13.39 -5.28 4.10
C GLU A 148 -13.12 -6.77 3.96
N GLU A 149 -12.92 -7.29 2.76
CA GLU A 149 -12.60 -8.70 2.52
C GLU A 149 -11.19 -9.06 2.98
N GLU A 150 -10.23 -8.13 2.94
CA GLU A 150 -8.89 -8.33 3.50
C GLU A 150 -8.76 -7.97 5.00
N LYS A 151 -9.84 -7.57 5.67
CA LYS A 151 -9.84 -7.12 7.08
C LYS A 151 -9.06 -8.03 8.02
N LYS A 152 -9.20 -9.35 7.84
CA LYS A 152 -8.49 -10.34 8.68
C LYS A 152 -6.98 -10.23 8.49
N ALA A 153 -6.50 -10.07 7.26
CA ALA A 153 -5.09 -9.90 6.93
C ALA A 153 -4.55 -8.56 7.42
N ARG A 154 -5.37 -7.50 7.42
CA ARG A 154 -4.98 -6.14 7.87
C ARG A 154 -5.08 -5.92 9.38
N ARG A 155 -5.57 -6.88 10.16
CA ARG A 155 -5.80 -6.71 11.61
C ARG A 155 -4.58 -6.21 12.38
N SER A 156 -3.40 -6.73 12.09
CA SER A 156 -2.14 -6.30 12.71
C SER A 156 -1.76 -4.88 12.32
N ASN A 157 -1.91 -4.54 11.04
CA ASN A 157 -1.62 -3.22 10.51
C ASN A 157 -2.55 -2.16 11.13
N ILE A 158 -3.86 -2.43 11.16
CA ILE A 158 -4.85 -1.54 11.78
C ILE A 158 -4.55 -1.32 13.27
N ARG A 159 -4.16 -2.38 14.01
CA ARG A 159 -3.79 -2.25 15.41
C ARG A 159 -2.53 -1.41 15.58
N PHE A 160 -1.54 -1.60 14.72
CA PHE A 160 -0.32 -0.80 14.72
C PHE A 160 -0.62 0.68 14.46
N ILE A 161 -1.36 0.98 13.39
CA ILE A 161 -1.73 2.35 13.00
C ILE A 161 -2.48 3.07 14.11
N LYS A 162 -3.47 2.42 14.72
CA LYS A 162 -4.24 3.02 15.83
C LYS A 162 -3.37 3.38 17.05
N ARG A 163 -2.30 2.63 17.27
CA ARG A 163 -1.37 2.91 18.37
C ARG A 163 -0.34 3.98 18.01
N TYR A 164 0.17 3.92 16.76
CA TYR A 164 1.27 4.77 16.33
C TYR A 164 0.80 6.15 15.84
N PHE A 165 -0.38 6.21 15.20
CA PHE A 165 -1.05 7.46 14.81
C PHE A 165 -2.47 7.50 15.41
N PRO A 166 -2.63 7.82 16.71
CA PRO A 166 -3.94 7.75 17.39
C PRO A 166 -5.02 8.61 16.73
N GLN A 167 -4.64 9.70 16.07
CA GLN A 167 -5.55 10.63 15.37
C GLN A 167 -6.00 10.12 14.00
N MET A 168 -5.37 9.06 13.47
CA MET A 168 -5.70 8.53 12.13
C MET A 168 -7.07 7.86 12.11
N ARG A 169 -7.93 8.30 11.21
CA ARG A 169 -9.22 7.65 10.97
C ARG A 169 -9.02 6.30 10.28
N ILE A 170 -9.89 5.33 10.57
CA ILE A 170 -9.85 4.01 9.93
C ILE A 170 -11.18 3.79 9.20
N ARG A 171 -11.10 3.35 7.94
CA ARG A 171 -12.30 3.08 7.11
C ARG A 171 -12.14 1.75 6.36
N GLY A 172 -13.06 0.83 6.58
CA GLY A 172 -13.25 -0.34 5.70
C GLY A 172 -14.04 0.06 4.47
N ILE A 173 -13.60 -0.39 3.30
CA ILE A 173 -14.30 -0.18 2.03
C ILE A 173 -15.12 -1.45 1.74
N PRO A 174 -16.45 -1.36 1.74
CA PRO A 174 -17.32 -2.54 1.60
C PRO A 174 -17.07 -3.31 0.30
N LYS A 175 -17.07 -4.63 0.38
CA LYS A 175 -16.97 -5.55 -0.77
C LYS A 175 -15.66 -5.44 -1.58
N MET A 176 -14.66 -4.73 -1.08
CA MET A 176 -13.35 -4.60 -1.73
C MET A 176 -12.31 -5.50 -1.07
N ASP A 177 -11.41 -6.01 -1.87
CA ASP A 177 -10.19 -6.69 -1.47
C ASP A 177 -8.98 -5.73 -1.57
N HIS A 178 -7.78 -6.27 -1.43
CA HIS A 178 -6.52 -5.53 -1.41
C HIS A 178 -6.29 -4.73 -2.70
N ALA A 179 -6.17 -3.41 -2.59
CA ALA A 179 -5.97 -2.48 -3.71
C ALA A 179 -7.07 -2.47 -4.79
N GLU A 180 -8.15 -3.20 -4.60
CA GLU A 180 -9.20 -3.37 -5.61
C GLU A 180 -9.89 -2.04 -5.93
N LEU A 181 -10.15 -1.20 -4.92
CA LEU A 181 -10.79 0.10 -5.13
C LEU A 181 -10.01 0.97 -6.15
N VAL A 182 -8.70 1.11 -5.95
CA VAL A 182 -7.88 1.97 -6.82
C VAL A 182 -7.63 1.35 -8.18
N MET A 183 -7.57 0.01 -8.27
CA MET A 183 -7.25 -0.68 -9.52
C MET A 183 -8.48 -0.89 -10.41
N MET A 184 -9.63 -1.22 -9.81
CA MET A 184 -10.80 -1.70 -10.56
C MET A 184 -11.96 -0.69 -10.57
N TYR A 185 -11.99 0.26 -9.61
CA TYR A 185 -13.10 1.19 -9.45
C TYR A 185 -12.62 2.65 -9.38
N PRO A 186 -11.96 3.18 -10.45
CA PRO A 186 -11.33 4.50 -10.41
C PRO A 186 -12.32 5.64 -10.16
N GLN A 187 -13.56 5.52 -10.60
CA GLN A 187 -14.60 6.53 -10.34
C GLN A 187 -14.98 6.55 -8.86
N GLU A 188 -15.18 5.38 -8.26
CA GLU A 188 -15.45 5.24 -6.83
C GLU A 188 -14.24 5.71 -6.00
N PHE A 189 -13.03 5.35 -6.40
CA PHE A 189 -11.81 5.84 -5.77
C PHE A 189 -11.77 7.37 -5.77
N CYS A 190 -12.03 8.02 -6.91
CA CYS A 190 -12.09 9.47 -7.01
C CYS A 190 -13.18 10.07 -6.09
N ARG A 191 -14.35 9.43 -6.01
CA ARG A 191 -15.43 9.87 -5.10
C ARG A 191 -15.00 9.81 -3.64
N TYR A 192 -14.38 8.71 -3.19
CA TYR A 192 -13.85 8.58 -1.84
C TYR A 192 -12.74 9.60 -1.54
N MET A 193 -11.87 9.86 -2.53
CA MET A 193 -10.82 10.87 -2.40
C MET A 193 -11.40 12.28 -2.29
N LYS A 194 -12.35 12.67 -3.15
CA LYS A 194 -13.04 13.97 -3.08
C LYS A 194 -13.73 14.16 -1.72
N GLU A 195 -14.48 13.15 -1.27
CA GLU A 195 -15.13 13.16 0.06
C GLU A 195 -14.10 13.41 1.18
N PHE A 196 -12.98 12.68 1.16
CA PHE A 196 -11.94 12.84 2.18
C PHE A 196 -11.22 14.17 2.09
N LEU A 197 -10.97 14.69 0.90
CA LEU A 197 -10.29 15.97 0.68
C LEU A 197 -11.23 17.18 0.91
N ASN A 198 -12.54 16.95 1.08
CA ASN A 198 -13.59 17.98 1.12
C ASN A 198 -13.61 18.84 -0.15
N LEU A 199 -13.41 18.21 -1.30
CA LEU A 199 -13.59 18.84 -2.59
C LEU A 199 -15.06 18.70 -2.97
N GLU A 200 -15.76 19.82 -3.11
CA GLU A 200 -17.13 19.86 -3.64
C GLU A 200 -17.12 19.46 -5.11
N GLU A 201 -18.22 18.87 -5.59
CA GLU A 201 -18.40 18.51 -7.01
C GLU A 201 -18.61 19.72 -7.90
#